data_d456cb9d884ed22aa2811ff02f9aa786
#
_entry.id   d456cb9d884ed22aa2811ff02f9aa786
#
_cell.length_a   1.000
_cell.length_b   1.000
_cell.length_c   1.000
_cell.angle_alpha   90.00
_cell.angle_beta   90.00
_cell.angle_gamma   90.00
#
_symmetry.space_group_name_H-M   'P 1'
#
loop_
_entity.id
_entity.type
_entity.pdbx_description
1 polymer ?
#
loop_
_entity_poly.entity_id
_entity_poly.type
_entity_poly.pdbx_seq_one_letter_code
_entity_poly.pdbx_strand_id
1 'polypeptide(L)'
;MLHTISGFDRIGEENAFAVLARATQLAAQGRDIINLGIGQPDFRTPDHIVEAAIKALRDGHHGYTPATGILPLREAVARRMLETTGVEVSPENIAIVPGGKVTMFAAILMFG
;
A
#
# COMPACT_ATOMS: atom_id res chain seq x y z
N MET A 1 6.95 1.41 -34.40
CA MET A 1 6.69 2.45 -33.39
C MET A 1 5.50 1.99 -32.56
N LEU A 2 5.61 1.93 -31.23
CA LEU A 2 4.48 1.56 -30.37
C LEU A 2 3.54 2.76 -30.25
N HIS A 3 2.26 2.56 -30.49
CA HIS A 3 1.23 3.58 -30.29
C HIS A 3 0.36 3.20 -29.09
N THR A 4 0.12 4.14 -28.20
CA THR A 4 -0.88 4.00 -27.13
C THR A 4 -2.29 4.12 -27.72
N ILE A 5 -3.25 3.45 -27.10
CA ILE A 5 -4.67 3.60 -27.44
C ILE A 5 -5.14 5.00 -27.04
N SER A 6 -6.08 5.60 -27.80
CA SER A 6 -6.59 6.97 -27.56
C SER A 6 -7.19 7.17 -26.15
N GLY A 7 -7.68 6.10 -25.52
CA GLY A 7 -8.16 6.14 -24.15
C GLY A 7 -7.08 6.45 -23.11
N PHE A 8 -5.80 6.16 -23.43
CA PHE A 8 -4.67 6.40 -22.53
C PHE A 8 -4.41 7.91 -22.33
N ASP A 9 -4.70 8.74 -23.32
CA ASP A 9 -4.51 10.19 -23.24
C ASP A 9 -5.45 10.86 -22.21
N ARG A 10 -6.48 10.15 -21.77
CA ARG A 10 -7.42 10.60 -20.72
C ARG A 10 -6.98 10.25 -19.31
N ILE A 11 -5.96 9.42 -19.16
CA ILE A 11 -5.40 9.03 -17.87
C ILE A 11 -4.38 10.08 -17.46
N GLY A 12 -4.70 10.86 -16.42
CA GLY A 12 -3.77 11.83 -15.87
C GLY A 12 -2.66 11.15 -15.05
N GLU A 13 -1.57 11.89 -14.84
CA GLU A 13 -0.50 11.47 -13.92
C GLU A 13 -0.88 11.76 -12.47
N GLU A 14 -0.38 10.95 -11.54
CA GLU A 14 -0.46 11.24 -10.12
C GLU A 14 0.54 12.35 -9.77
N ASN A 15 0.03 13.58 -9.67
CA ASN A 15 0.86 14.77 -9.47
C ASN A 15 1.65 14.81 -8.15
N ALA A 16 1.26 14.03 -7.14
CA ALA A 16 1.91 14.03 -5.83
C ALA A 16 3.42 13.67 -5.92
N PHE A 17 3.77 12.67 -6.72
CA PHE A 17 5.17 12.28 -6.93
C PHE A 17 5.95 13.26 -7.79
N ALA A 18 5.32 13.90 -8.78
CA ALA A 18 5.94 14.95 -9.57
C ALA A 18 6.25 16.19 -8.70
N VAL A 19 5.32 16.56 -7.82
CA VAL A 19 5.52 17.64 -6.83
C VAL A 19 6.65 17.30 -5.85
N LEU A 20 6.69 16.06 -5.35
CA LEU A 20 7.78 15.60 -4.47
C LEU A 20 9.14 15.68 -5.16
N ALA A 21 9.24 15.19 -6.40
CA ALA A 21 10.48 15.26 -7.18
C ALA A 21 10.94 16.71 -7.38
N ARG A 22 10.01 17.62 -7.67
CA ARG A 22 10.31 19.05 -7.81
C ARG A 22 10.76 19.69 -6.49
N ALA A 23 10.09 19.37 -5.38
CA ALA A 23 10.47 19.84 -4.04
C ALA A 23 11.89 19.38 -3.67
N THR A 24 12.19 18.09 -3.91
CA THR A 24 13.53 17.51 -3.68
C THR A 24 14.61 18.21 -4.51
N GLN A 25 14.33 18.47 -5.78
CA GLN A 25 15.25 19.18 -6.67
C GLN A 25 15.54 20.61 -6.18
N LEU A 26 14.53 21.33 -5.72
CA LEU A 26 14.68 22.68 -5.21
C LEU A 26 15.44 22.69 -3.88
N ALA A 27 15.19 21.74 -2.99
CA ALA A 27 15.93 21.57 -1.75
C ALA A 27 17.42 21.28 -2.00
N ALA A 28 17.72 20.44 -3.00
CA ALA A 28 19.09 20.15 -3.42
C ALA A 28 19.83 21.41 -3.99
N GLN A 29 19.09 22.41 -4.46
CA GLN A 29 19.61 23.70 -4.89
C GLN A 29 19.79 24.71 -3.74
N GLY A 30 19.61 24.28 -2.49
CA GLY A 30 19.75 25.10 -1.28
C GLY A 30 18.52 25.93 -0.93
N ARG A 31 17.35 25.69 -1.56
CA ARG A 31 16.11 26.36 -1.18
C ARG A 31 15.51 25.70 0.07
N ASP A 32 15.04 26.54 0.98
CA ASP A 32 14.26 26.08 2.13
C ASP A 32 12.85 25.67 1.67
N ILE A 33 12.55 24.39 1.71
CA ILE A 33 11.30 23.81 1.22
C ILE A 33 10.59 23.08 2.36
N ILE A 34 9.41 23.55 2.72
CA ILE A 34 8.48 22.83 3.59
C ILE A 34 7.60 21.93 2.70
N ASN A 35 7.86 20.63 2.73
CA ASN A 35 7.13 19.66 1.88
C ASN A 35 5.95 19.05 2.64
N LEU A 36 4.74 19.40 2.24
CA LEU A 36 3.48 18.85 2.75
C LEU A 36 2.76 17.99 1.68
N GLY A 37 3.46 17.61 0.61
CA GLY A 37 2.86 16.97 -0.57
C GLY A 37 2.55 15.49 -0.42
N ILE A 38 3.23 14.77 0.48
CA ILE A 38 3.01 13.33 0.68
C ILE A 38 2.77 13.06 2.16
N GLY A 39 1.66 12.37 2.44
CA GLY A 39 1.29 11.94 3.80
C GLY A 39 2.09 10.72 4.25
N GLN A 40 3.40 10.86 4.37
CA GLN A 40 4.27 9.82 4.93
C GLN A 40 4.51 10.09 6.40
N PRO A 41 4.34 9.10 7.30
CA PRO A 41 4.72 9.24 8.70
C PRO A 41 6.21 9.58 8.85
N ASP A 42 6.53 10.51 9.75
CA ASP A 42 7.90 10.93 10.07
C ASP A 42 8.55 10.09 11.17
N PHE A 43 7.79 9.20 11.80
CA PHE A 43 8.26 8.23 12.78
C PHE A 43 8.54 6.87 12.15
N ARG A 44 9.46 6.13 12.74
CA ARG A 44 9.86 4.81 12.25
C ARG A 44 8.80 3.75 12.56
N THR A 45 8.81 2.67 11.77
CA THR A 45 8.08 1.45 12.13
C THR A 45 8.53 0.96 13.51
N PRO A 46 7.60 0.61 14.42
CA PRO A 46 7.96 0.10 15.76
C PRO A 46 8.89 -1.12 15.69
N ASP A 47 9.87 -1.17 16.59
CA ASP A 47 10.93 -2.18 16.57
C ASP A 47 10.38 -3.61 16.60
N HIS A 48 9.34 -3.89 17.38
CA HIS A 48 8.73 -5.22 17.45
C HIS A 48 8.14 -5.69 16.10
N ILE A 49 7.69 -4.76 15.25
CA ILE A 49 7.20 -5.08 13.90
C ILE A 49 8.38 -5.35 12.97
N VAL A 50 9.44 -4.56 13.07
CA VAL A 50 10.67 -4.76 12.31
C VAL A 50 11.28 -6.11 12.62
N GLU A 51 11.45 -6.44 13.90
CA GLU A 51 12.02 -7.71 14.34
C GLU A 51 11.16 -8.91 13.93
N ALA A 52 9.83 -8.80 13.97
CA ALA A 52 8.94 -9.84 13.48
C ALA A 52 9.13 -10.10 11.96
N ALA A 53 9.31 -9.05 11.16
CA ALA A 53 9.57 -9.18 9.72
C ALA A 53 10.95 -9.82 9.46
N ILE A 54 12.00 -9.41 10.19
CA ILE A 54 13.34 -10.00 10.09
C ILE A 54 13.29 -11.49 10.46
N LYS A 55 12.59 -11.82 11.55
CA LYS A 55 12.42 -13.22 11.97
C LYS A 55 11.72 -14.03 10.90
N ALA A 56 10.63 -13.55 10.32
CA ALA A 56 9.89 -14.24 9.29
C ALA A 56 10.76 -14.55 8.06
N LEU A 57 11.59 -13.58 7.63
CA LEU A 57 12.55 -13.81 6.54
C LEU A 57 13.58 -14.88 6.88
N ARG A 58 14.15 -14.85 8.09
CA ARG A 58 15.13 -15.87 8.56
C ARG A 58 14.51 -17.26 8.69
N ASP A 59 13.23 -17.33 9.06
CA ASP A 59 12.47 -18.57 9.14
C ASP A 59 12.05 -19.12 7.76
N GLY A 60 12.36 -18.42 6.66
CA GLY A 60 12.09 -18.86 5.31
C GLY A 60 10.71 -18.45 4.74
N HIS A 61 9.99 -17.53 5.40
CA HIS A 61 8.71 -17.04 4.92
C HIS A 61 8.87 -15.98 3.82
N HIS A 62 9.44 -16.39 2.67
CA HIS A 62 9.69 -15.52 1.51
C HIS A 62 9.28 -16.14 0.18
N GLY A 63 8.51 -17.23 0.20
CA GLY A 63 7.98 -17.90 -0.99
C GLY A 63 6.64 -17.34 -1.45
N TYR A 64 6.05 -18.00 -2.45
CA TYR A 64 4.71 -17.68 -2.91
C TYR A 64 3.66 -17.91 -1.81
N THR A 65 2.64 -17.09 -1.82
CA THR A 65 1.48 -17.18 -0.92
C THR A 65 0.18 -17.35 -1.71
N PRO A 66 -0.92 -17.79 -1.09
CA PRO A 66 -2.24 -17.74 -1.73
C PRO A 66 -2.58 -16.31 -2.19
N ALA A 67 -3.35 -16.18 -3.28
CA ALA A 67 -3.73 -14.88 -3.85
C ALA A 67 -4.48 -13.97 -2.84
N THR A 68 -5.22 -14.57 -1.91
CA THR A 68 -5.93 -13.85 -0.84
C THR A 68 -5.06 -13.56 0.39
N GLY A 69 -3.79 -13.94 0.39
CA GLY A 69 -2.89 -13.84 1.53
C GLY A 69 -2.91 -15.06 2.45
N ILE A 70 -1.92 -15.16 3.33
CA ILE A 70 -1.78 -16.29 4.27
C ILE A 70 -2.90 -16.30 5.31
N LEU A 71 -3.39 -17.48 5.64
CA LEU A 71 -4.50 -17.66 6.58
C LEU A 71 -4.25 -16.99 7.95
N PRO A 72 -3.08 -17.14 8.60
CA PRO A 72 -2.83 -16.51 9.90
C PRO A 72 -3.00 -14.98 9.87
N LEU A 73 -2.65 -14.31 8.77
CA LEU A 73 -2.84 -12.86 8.64
C LEU A 73 -4.32 -12.52 8.45
N ARG A 74 -5.05 -13.28 7.64
CA ARG A 74 -6.49 -13.08 7.44
C ARG A 74 -7.28 -13.28 8.75
N GLU A 75 -6.93 -14.29 9.54
CA GLU A 75 -7.49 -14.52 10.88
C GLU A 75 -7.19 -13.37 11.85
N ALA A 76 -5.96 -12.83 11.81
CA ALA A 76 -5.57 -11.69 12.63
C ALA A 76 -6.38 -10.43 12.24
N VAL A 77 -6.60 -10.19 10.93
CA VAL A 77 -7.43 -9.08 10.45
C VAL A 77 -8.89 -9.27 10.86
N ALA A 78 -9.47 -10.47 10.72
CA ALA A 78 -10.84 -10.76 11.14
C ALA A 78 -11.04 -10.47 12.64
N ARG A 79 -10.13 -10.95 13.48
CA ARG A 79 -10.13 -10.69 14.92
C ARG A 79 -10.03 -9.21 15.24
N ARG A 80 -9.13 -8.49 14.55
CA ARG A 80 -8.98 -7.05 14.74
C ARG A 80 -10.22 -6.26 14.33
N MET A 81 -10.88 -6.65 13.25
CA MET A 81 -12.15 -6.03 12.83
C MET A 81 -13.22 -6.20 13.90
N LEU A 82 -13.40 -7.41 14.42
CA LEU A 82 -14.35 -7.67 15.51
C LEU A 82 -14.05 -6.80 16.74
N GLU A 83 -12.78 -6.74 17.18
CA GLU A 83 -12.36 -5.95 18.34
C GLU A 83 -12.59 -4.44 18.17
N THR A 84 -12.39 -3.89 16.98
CA THR A 84 -12.41 -2.44 16.75
C THR A 84 -13.74 -1.91 16.25
N THR A 85 -14.51 -2.73 15.54
CA THR A 85 -15.77 -2.30 14.90
C THR A 85 -17.00 -3.06 15.38
N GLY A 86 -16.81 -4.18 16.10
CA GLY A 86 -17.88 -5.09 16.47
C GLY A 86 -18.43 -5.92 15.30
N VAL A 87 -17.84 -5.81 14.11
CA VAL A 87 -18.27 -6.56 12.92
C VAL A 87 -17.50 -7.89 12.84
N GLU A 88 -18.24 -8.99 12.85
CA GLU A 88 -17.69 -10.33 12.63
C GLU A 88 -17.55 -10.60 11.14
N VAL A 89 -16.33 -10.94 10.70
CA VAL A 89 -16.01 -11.27 9.31
C VAL A 89 -15.26 -12.60 9.27
N SER A 90 -15.69 -13.50 8.40
CA SER A 90 -14.91 -14.72 8.15
C SER A 90 -13.56 -14.40 7.50
N PRO A 91 -12.46 -15.08 7.89
CA PRO A 91 -11.16 -14.95 7.21
C PRO A 91 -11.24 -15.23 5.71
N GLU A 92 -12.24 -15.98 5.24
CA GLU A 92 -12.47 -16.26 3.82
C GLU A 92 -12.96 -15.05 3.02
N ASN A 93 -13.54 -14.06 3.71
CA ASN A 93 -14.00 -12.81 3.12
C ASN A 93 -12.94 -11.70 3.19
N ILE A 94 -11.69 -12.06 3.53
CA ILE A 94 -10.57 -11.13 3.62
C ILE A 94 -9.54 -11.45 2.54
N ALA A 95 -9.15 -10.42 1.80
CA ALA A 95 -8.04 -10.48 0.86
C ALA A 95 -6.96 -9.46 1.27
N ILE A 96 -5.71 -9.93 1.33
CA ILE A 96 -4.54 -9.10 1.58
C ILE A 96 -3.92 -8.73 0.23
N VAL A 97 -3.80 -7.46 -0.03
CA VAL A 97 -3.32 -6.92 -1.30
C VAL A 97 -2.11 -6.00 -1.10
N PRO A 98 -1.24 -5.83 -2.10
CA PRO A 98 -0.08 -4.94 -2.02
C PRO A 98 -0.50 -3.46 -2.16
N GLY A 99 -0.97 -2.88 -1.07
CA GLY A 99 -1.42 -1.48 -1.02
C GLY A 99 -2.89 -1.27 -1.39
N GLY A 100 -3.49 -0.20 -0.86
CA GLY A 100 -4.93 0.08 -0.97
C GLY A 100 -5.42 0.39 -2.39
N LYS A 101 -4.56 0.90 -3.28
CA LYS A 101 -4.94 1.24 -4.67
C LYS A 101 -5.42 0.02 -5.46
N VAL A 102 -4.82 -1.14 -5.23
CA VAL A 102 -5.24 -2.39 -5.89
C VAL A 102 -6.68 -2.76 -5.51
N THR A 103 -7.04 -2.59 -4.23
CA THR A 103 -8.41 -2.84 -3.76
C THR A 103 -9.42 -1.91 -4.45
N MET A 104 -9.11 -0.61 -4.50
CA MET A 104 -9.96 0.37 -5.17
C MET A 104 -10.13 0.07 -6.66
N PHE A 105 -9.04 -0.23 -7.35
CA PHE A 105 -9.06 -0.59 -8.76
C PHE A 105 -9.93 -1.82 -9.01
N ALA A 106 -9.73 -2.89 -8.24
CA ALA A 106 -10.50 -4.12 -8.37
C ALA A 106 -12.00 -3.89 -8.09
N ALA A 107 -12.33 -3.12 -7.04
CA ALA A 107 -13.73 -2.82 -6.71
C ALA A 107 -14.42 -2.00 -7.82
N ILE A 108 -13.76 -0.99 -8.37
CA ILE A 108 -14.30 -0.20 -9.48
C ILE A 108 -14.46 -1.07 -10.74
N LEU A 109 -13.50 -1.95 -11.03
CA LEU A 109 -13.57 -2.82 -12.20
C LEU A 109 -14.73 -3.84 -12.09
N MET A 110 -15.06 -4.30 -10.87
CA MET A 110 -16.09 -5.32 -10.64
C MET A 110 -17.49 -4.74 -10.53
N PHE A 111 -17.63 -3.52 -10.01
CA PHE A 111 -18.93 -2.93 -9.62
C PHE A 111 -19.21 -1.57 -10.27
N GLY A 112 -18.25 -1.01 -11.02
CA GLY A 112 -18.34 0.30 -11.68
C GLY A 112 -18.97 0.28 -13.08
#